data_1b09fb6c741f7f65d2482d72135ba5c3
#
_entry.id   1b09fb6c741f7f65d2482d72135ba5c3
#
_cell.length_a   1.000
_cell.length_b   1.000
_cell.length_c   1.000
_cell.angle_alpha   90.00
_cell.angle_beta   90.00
_cell.angle_gamma   90.00
#
_symmetry.space_group_name_H-M   'P 1'
#
loop_
_entity.id
_entity.type
_entity.pdbx_description
1 polymer ?
#
loop_
_entity_poly.entity_id
_entity_poly.type
_entity_poly.pdbx_seq_one_letter_code
_entity_poly.pdbx_strand_id
1 'polypeptide(L)'
;MLGSILAACGASGGAAGRATIDTWDWWVSQSPWVEHEIKRFEQAHGGIHVKRTVNATSSYDKLFTLAERSNSAPDVFMISTTTVPLNEQVAKGWLLPLDRWANSSWRKRFPAYSFVEGINMFGGKVYSAPLTKPAPWLQLYINNKVFKDAGLTNADGSVKVPRTWDDVTLAAEVITKKGNGNTYGLGFGNGSFPILPWWVEVFVRAAGSPGGSTGPDLRTGKFTFGSDRNYMDFAELLMSWNRKGYFFPSSISISDEIARAYFERGKFGMTIGGVWNQAEWTQHGFTDYSLTTLVGPAEKRAGYFYSSPGGTLMAVSAQTRHADEAWAWFDWFYGVDAGKSWVQEYNEDLSVHPQNNDPRKIHFRPFAEYVAMESLSIPGPGASIRNPAQAFVVVNPVQPDLGTILTGIYTGQIKGVQAAFMDLDTRLQGALEQGVKQAQQQGHKVSLDDYVFPGWDITKPYRWSIPEYP
;
A
#
# COMPACT_ATOMS: atom_id res chain seq x y z
N MET A 1 -65.44 -32.51 42.07
CA MET A 1 -64.21 -33.15 41.56
C MET A 1 -63.47 -32.10 40.79
N LEU A 2 -62.45 -31.55 41.40
CA LEU A 2 -61.55 -30.60 40.73
C LEU A 2 -60.45 -31.38 40.03
N GLY A 3 -60.31 -31.16 38.74
CA GLY A 3 -59.19 -31.67 37.93
C GLY A 3 -58.13 -30.61 37.79
N SER A 4 -56.94 -30.87 38.35
CA SER A 4 -55.77 -30.02 38.20
C SER A 4 -55.13 -30.28 36.84
N ILE A 5 -55.03 -29.21 36.03
CA ILE A 5 -54.23 -29.22 34.79
C ILE A 5 -52.83 -28.78 35.15
N LEU A 6 -51.86 -29.71 35.09
CA LEU A 6 -50.42 -29.39 35.10
C LEU A 6 -50.04 -28.79 33.75
N ALA A 7 -49.69 -27.53 33.73
CA ALA A 7 -49.02 -26.88 32.61
C ALA A 7 -47.52 -27.26 32.65
N ALA A 8 -47.11 -28.10 31.69
CA ALA A 8 -45.70 -28.39 31.44
C ALA A 8 -45.09 -27.17 30.71
N CYS A 9 -44.28 -26.40 31.38
CA CYS A 9 -43.39 -25.42 30.76
C CYS A 9 -42.31 -26.19 29.99
N GLY A 10 -42.51 -26.39 28.72
CA GLY A 10 -41.46 -26.82 27.81
C GLY A 10 -40.47 -25.68 27.66
N ALA A 11 -39.28 -25.86 28.21
CA ALA A 11 -38.14 -25.01 27.87
C ALA A 11 -37.78 -25.29 26.38
N SER A 12 -38.26 -24.41 25.50
CA SER A 12 -37.76 -24.35 24.14
C SER A 12 -36.33 -23.85 24.19
N GLY A 13 -35.37 -24.76 24.21
CA GLY A 13 -34.00 -24.48 23.86
C GLY A 13 -33.99 -24.06 22.39
N GLY A 14 -34.21 -22.77 22.12
CA GLY A 14 -33.97 -22.19 20.83
C GLY A 14 -32.49 -22.36 20.54
N ALA A 15 -32.17 -23.11 19.47
CA ALA A 15 -30.83 -23.03 18.90
C ALA A 15 -30.54 -21.55 18.66
N ALA A 16 -29.58 -20.99 19.40
CA ALA A 16 -29.15 -19.63 19.20
C ALA A 16 -28.76 -19.50 17.73
N GLY A 17 -29.50 -18.66 17.00
CA GLY A 17 -29.23 -18.45 15.58
C GLY A 17 -27.80 -17.99 15.40
N ARG A 18 -27.14 -18.47 14.37
CA ARG A 18 -25.77 -18.08 14.00
C ARG A 18 -25.75 -16.57 13.79
N ALA A 19 -24.87 -15.84 14.52
CA ALA A 19 -24.69 -14.41 14.31
C ALA A 19 -24.05 -14.17 12.94
N THR A 20 -24.55 -13.19 12.19
CA THR A 20 -23.96 -12.81 10.90
C THR A 20 -23.30 -11.44 11.07
N ILE A 21 -22.03 -11.34 10.71
CA ILE A 21 -21.28 -10.09 10.62
C ILE A 21 -21.05 -9.76 9.14
N ASP A 22 -21.36 -8.52 8.77
CA ASP A 22 -21.08 -8.00 7.44
C ASP A 22 -19.64 -7.41 7.42
N THR A 23 -18.83 -7.80 6.42
CA THR A 23 -17.50 -7.24 6.22
C THR A 23 -17.34 -6.68 4.81
N TRP A 24 -16.76 -5.48 4.70
CA TRP A 24 -16.51 -4.82 3.43
C TRP A 24 -15.02 -4.59 3.19
N ASP A 25 -14.59 -4.90 1.97
CA ASP A 25 -13.24 -4.63 1.48
C ASP A 25 -13.24 -4.30 -0.02
N TRP A 26 -12.04 -4.00 -0.58
CA TRP A 26 -11.82 -3.83 -2.02
C TRP A 26 -10.79 -4.82 -2.57
N TRP A 27 -10.50 -5.88 -1.86
CA TRP A 27 -9.48 -6.86 -2.20
C TRP A 27 -10.02 -7.93 -3.15
N VAL A 28 -9.90 -7.66 -4.46
CA VAL A 28 -10.26 -8.62 -5.50
C VAL A 28 -9.18 -9.70 -5.63
N SER A 29 -7.91 -9.30 -5.77
CA SER A 29 -6.78 -10.23 -5.94
C SER A 29 -6.55 -11.10 -4.70
N GLN A 30 -6.79 -10.58 -3.51
CA GLN A 30 -6.65 -11.26 -2.22
C GLN A 30 -7.87 -12.10 -1.83
N SER A 31 -8.91 -12.11 -2.67
CA SER A 31 -10.14 -12.88 -2.38
C SER A 31 -9.90 -14.34 -2.04
N PRO A 32 -9.02 -15.09 -2.71
CA PRO A 32 -8.75 -16.47 -2.36
C PRO A 32 -8.30 -16.66 -0.91
N TRP A 33 -7.42 -15.79 -0.42
CA TRP A 33 -6.98 -15.83 0.98
C TRP A 33 -8.09 -15.43 1.95
N VAL A 34 -8.79 -14.34 1.69
CA VAL A 34 -9.86 -13.88 2.60
C VAL A 34 -10.96 -14.93 2.73
N GLU A 35 -11.37 -15.54 1.62
CA GLU A 35 -12.39 -16.61 1.62
C GLU A 35 -11.90 -17.88 2.32
N HIS A 36 -10.61 -18.20 2.19
CA HIS A 36 -10.00 -19.29 2.94
C HIS A 36 -10.05 -19.01 4.44
N GLU A 37 -9.66 -17.82 4.88
CA GLU A 37 -9.68 -17.45 6.29
C GLU A 37 -11.11 -17.35 6.85
N ILE A 38 -12.10 -16.90 6.07
CA ILE A 38 -13.51 -16.94 6.45
C ILE A 38 -13.95 -18.39 6.74
N LYS A 39 -13.62 -19.33 5.86
CA LYS A 39 -13.97 -20.75 6.06
C LYS A 39 -13.34 -21.33 7.32
N ARG A 40 -12.05 -21.04 7.55
CA ARG A 40 -11.34 -21.50 8.75
C ARG A 40 -11.93 -20.88 10.02
N PHE A 41 -12.21 -19.58 9.98
CA PHE A 41 -12.83 -18.87 11.08
C PHE A 41 -14.19 -19.44 11.43
N GLU A 42 -15.07 -19.65 10.46
CA GLU A 42 -16.40 -20.20 10.65
C GLU A 42 -16.37 -21.64 11.17
N GLN A 43 -15.36 -22.43 10.79
CA GLN A 43 -15.15 -23.77 11.35
C GLN A 43 -14.74 -23.71 12.83
N ALA A 44 -13.90 -22.75 13.21
CA ALA A 44 -13.47 -22.56 14.59
C ALA A 44 -14.54 -21.88 15.46
N HIS A 45 -15.42 -21.05 14.86
CA HIS A 45 -16.43 -20.24 15.51
C HIS A 45 -17.83 -20.55 14.93
N GLY A 46 -18.31 -21.77 15.09
CA GLY A 46 -19.55 -22.26 14.44
C GLY A 46 -20.83 -21.43 14.68
N GLY A 47 -20.84 -20.56 15.71
CA GLY A 47 -21.92 -19.63 16.00
C GLY A 47 -21.87 -18.31 15.20
N ILE A 48 -20.81 -18.07 14.38
CA ILE A 48 -20.63 -16.84 13.63
C ILE A 48 -20.57 -17.14 12.14
N HIS A 49 -21.22 -16.30 11.34
CA HIS A 49 -21.13 -16.28 9.89
C HIS A 49 -20.56 -14.95 9.40
N VAL A 50 -19.58 -14.98 8.51
CA VAL A 50 -18.97 -13.77 7.92
C VAL A 50 -19.52 -13.60 6.51
N LYS A 51 -20.31 -12.56 6.31
CA LYS A 51 -20.81 -12.15 4.99
C LYS A 51 -19.91 -11.07 4.42
N ARG A 52 -19.10 -11.43 3.43
CA ARG A 52 -18.16 -10.53 2.76
C ARG A 52 -18.79 -9.82 1.57
N THR A 53 -18.52 -8.52 1.44
CA THR A 53 -18.81 -7.73 0.24
C THR A 53 -17.54 -7.10 -0.28
N VAL A 54 -17.16 -7.44 -1.52
CA VAL A 54 -16.03 -6.83 -2.23
C VAL A 54 -16.55 -5.68 -3.09
N ASN A 55 -16.06 -4.48 -2.85
CA ASN A 55 -16.43 -3.30 -3.61
C ASN A 55 -15.28 -2.87 -4.53
N ALA A 56 -15.59 -2.29 -5.68
CA ALA A 56 -14.55 -1.76 -6.55
C ALA A 56 -13.80 -0.60 -5.85
N THR A 57 -12.47 -0.61 -5.91
CA THR A 57 -11.59 0.40 -5.28
C THR A 57 -12.01 1.83 -5.61
N SER A 58 -12.41 2.07 -6.87
CA SER A 58 -12.82 3.39 -7.35
C SER A 58 -14.12 3.94 -6.73
N SER A 59 -14.98 3.08 -6.16
CA SER A 59 -16.26 3.44 -5.57
C SER A 59 -16.34 3.21 -4.06
N TYR A 60 -15.44 2.42 -3.50
CA TYR A 60 -15.46 1.96 -2.10
C TYR A 60 -15.67 3.11 -1.10
N ASP A 61 -14.83 4.12 -1.18
CA ASP A 61 -14.84 5.25 -0.24
C ASP A 61 -16.17 6.02 -0.23
N LYS A 62 -16.76 6.22 -1.41
CA LYS A 62 -18.09 6.86 -1.55
C LYS A 62 -19.19 5.98 -0.99
N LEU A 63 -19.18 4.68 -1.29
CA LEU A 63 -20.16 3.73 -0.78
C LEU A 63 -20.09 3.61 0.74
N PHE A 64 -18.89 3.52 1.30
CA PHE A 64 -18.69 3.47 2.75
C PHE A 64 -19.18 4.75 3.44
N THR A 65 -18.84 5.93 2.91
CA THR A 65 -19.31 7.22 3.45
C THR A 65 -20.84 7.33 3.42
N LEU A 66 -21.49 6.82 2.38
CA LEU A 66 -22.95 6.77 2.29
C LEU A 66 -23.55 5.81 3.32
N ALA A 67 -22.95 4.62 3.48
CA ALA A 67 -23.39 3.62 4.44
C ALA A 67 -23.31 4.16 5.89
N GLU A 68 -22.21 4.85 6.22
CA GLU A 68 -22.06 5.53 7.52
C GLU A 68 -23.18 6.56 7.77
N ARG A 69 -23.50 7.39 6.77
CA ARG A 69 -24.54 8.42 6.88
C ARG A 69 -25.95 7.86 6.97
N SER A 70 -26.19 6.67 6.43
CA SER A 70 -27.50 6.01 6.43
C SER A 70 -27.67 4.97 7.55
N ASN A 71 -26.72 4.89 8.49
CA ASN A 71 -26.68 3.87 9.56
C ASN A 71 -26.79 2.43 9.02
N SER A 72 -26.11 2.15 7.91
CA SER A 72 -26.03 0.84 7.25
C SER A 72 -24.60 0.40 7.00
N ALA A 73 -23.66 0.92 7.78
CA ALA A 73 -22.26 0.54 7.69
C ALA A 73 -22.08 -0.96 8.04
N PRO A 74 -21.13 -1.67 7.41
CA PRO A 74 -20.81 -3.05 7.77
C PRO A 74 -20.23 -3.13 9.18
N ASP A 75 -20.25 -4.34 9.79
CA ASP A 75 -19.69 -4.53 11.13
C ASP A 75 -18.17 -4.41 11.16
N VAL A 76 -17.49 -4.89 10.11
CA VAL A 76 -16.03 -4.77 9.94
C VAL A 76 -15.75 -4.24 8.55
N PHE A 77 -14.80 -3.32 8.41
CA PHE A 77 -14.52 -2.69 7.12
C PHE A 77 -13.06 -2.30 6.94
N MET A 78 -12.59 -2.28 5.70
CA MET A 78 -11.33 -1.66 5.37
C MET A 78 -11.39 -0.14 5.48
N ILE A 79 -10.39 0.44 6.12
CA ILE A 79 -10.29 1.89 6.31
C ILE A 79 -9.86 2.52 4.98
N SER A 80 -10.71 3.40 4.43
CA SER A 80 -10.35 4.33 3.37
C SER A 80 -10.31 5.75 3.91
N THR A 81 -9.29 6.50 3.57
CA THR A 81 -9.06 7.87 4.05
C THR A 81 -9.11 8.92 2.93
N THR A 82 -9.58 8.53 1.75
CA THR A 82 -9.60 9.38 0.56
C THR A 82 -10.59 10.54 0.68
N THR A 83 -11.80 10.27 1.20
CA THR A 83 -12.85 11.30 1.38
C THR A 83 -12.85 11.87 2.80
N VAL A 84 -12.65 11.03 3.81
CA VAL A 84 -12.65 11.42 5.23
C VAL A 84 -11.40 10.86 5.90
N PRO A 85 -10.49 11.71 6.41
CA PRO A 85 -9.31 11.26 7.13
C PRO A 85 -9.67 10.41 8.36
N LEU A 86 -8.79 9.48 8.75
CA LEU A 86 -9.07 8.53 9.83
C LEU A 86 -9.38 9.19 11.18
N ASN A 87 -8.62 10.23 11.54
CA ASN A 87 -8.87 11.00 12.75
C ASN A 87 -10.28 11.63 12.77
N GLU A 88 -10.76 12.07 11.60
CA GLU A 88 -12.12 12.61 11.46
C GLU A 88 -13.18 11.49 11.53
N GLN A 89 -12.91 10.32 10.94
CA GLN A 89 -13.78 9.14 11.10
C GLN A 89 -13.91 8.75 12.57
N VAL A 90 -12.80 8.76 13.33
CA VAL A 90 -12.80 8.52 14.78
C VAL A 90 -13.58 9.62 15.51
N ALA A 91 -13.35 10.89 15.20
CA ALA A 91 -14.05 12.01 15.82
C ALA A 91 -15.56 12.00 15.54
N LYS A 92 -15.99 11.51 14.38
CA LYS A 92 -17.39 11.31 14.01
C LYS A 92 -18.03 10.08 14.69
N GLY A 93 -17.24 9.27 15.39
CA GLY A 93 -17.72 8.06 16.05
C GLY A 93 -18.07 6.93 15.06
N TRP A 94 -17.43 6.86 13.90
CA TRP A 94 -17.65 5.78 12.94
C TRP A 94 -16.99 4.47 13.38
N LEU A 95 -15.86 4.55 14.08
CA LEU A 95 -15.09 3.41 14.52
C LEU A 95 -15.34 3.10 16.00
N LEU A 96 -15.47 1.83 16.31
CA LEU A 96 -15.55 1.33 17.67
C LEU A 96 -14.14 1.29 18.29
N PRO A 97 -13.93 1.90 19.50
CA PRO A 97 -12.68 1.71 20.23
C PRO A 97 -12.54 0.26 20.70
N LEU A 98 -11.37 -0.34 20.43
CA LEU A 98 -11.14 -1.77 20.62
C LEU A 98 -10.53 -2.14 21.99
N ASP A 99 -10.30 -1.18 22.89
CA ASP A 99 -9.55 -1.36 24.14
C ASP A 99 -10.15 -2.41 25.09
N ARG A 100 -11.45 -2.65 25.00
CA ARG A 100 -12.11 -3.73 25.76
C ARG A 100 -11.44 -5.09 25.49
N TRP A 101 -10.97 -5.31 24.28
CA TRP A 101 -10.36 -6.55 23.83
C TRP A 101 -8.86 -6.39 23.49
N ALA A 102 -8.49 -5.29 22.83
CA ALA A 102 -7.12 -4.96 22.43
C ALA A 102 -6.28 -4.46 23.64
N ASN A 103 -6.31 -5.24 24.73
CA ASN A 103 -5.56 -4.97 25.93
C ASN A 103 -4.04 -5.17 25.73
N SER A 104 -3.27 -4.89 26.78
CA SER A 104 -1.80 -5.03 26.77
C SER A 104 -1.33 -6.40 26.31
N SER A 105 -1.99 -7.49 26.75
CA SER A 105 -1.64 -8.86 26.35
C SER A 105 -1.85 -9.09 24.85
N TRP A 106 -2.93 -8.59 24.30
CA TRP A 106 -3.22 -8.67 22.86
C TRP A 106 -2.21 -7.87 22.04
N ARG A 107 -1.93 -6.63 22.46
CA ARG A 107 -0.97 -5.75 21.76
C ARG A 107 0.45 -6.32 21.74
N LYS A 108 0.88 -7.03 22.79
CA LYS A 108 2.19 -7.71 22.87
C LYS A 108 2.39 -8.83 21.83
N ARG A 109 1.35 -9.27 21.14
CA ARG A 109 1.49 -10.21 20.01
C ARG A 109 2.10 -9.58 18.78
N PHE A 110 2.09 -8.24 18.70
CA PHE A 110 2.61 -7.44 17.59
C PHE A 110 4.02 -6.91 17.92
N PRO A 111 4.83 -6.63 16.89
CA PRO A 111 6.13 -5.97 17.09
C PRO A 111 5.99 -4.63 17.82
N ALA A 112 7.09 -4.20 18.45
CA ALA A 112 7.20 -2.84 18.98
C ALA A 112 6.81 -1.79 17.91
N TYR A 113 6.21 -0.69 18.36
CA TYR A 113 5.74 0.40 17.48
C TYR A 113 4.61 0.04 16.51
N SER A 114 3.90 -1.08 16.71
CA SER A 114 2.70 -1.42 15.92
C SER A 114 1.50 -0.53 16.27
N PHE A 115 1.44 0.00 17.49
CA PHE A 115 0.36 0.85 17.97
C PHE A 115 0.89 2.25 18.27
N VAL A 116 0.39 3.25 17.54
CA VAL A 116 0.94 4.61 17.54
C VAL A 116 -0.17 5.64 17.57
N GLU A 117 -0.09 6.59 18.53
CA GLU A 117 -1.02 7.70 18.65
C GLU A 117 -0.99 8.57 17.39
N GLY A 118 -2.16 8.92 16.86
CA GLY A 118 -2.31 9.66 15.60
C GLY A 118 -2.21 8.80 14.32
N ILE A 119 -1.99 7.48 14.44
CA ILE A 119 -1.98 6.55 13.30
C ILE A 119 -3.09 5.50 13.41
N ASN A 120 -3.05 4.64 14.40
CA ASN A 120 -4.07 3.63 14.69
C ASN A 120 -4.59 3.67 16.11
N MET A 121 -4.08 4.63 16.87
CA MET A 121 -4.58 5.02 18.19
C MET A 121 -4.96 6.50 18.19
N PHE A 122 -6.02 6.84 18.91
CA PHE A 122 -6.48 8.22 19.09
C PHE A 122 -7.03 8.39 20.52
N GLY A 123 -6.47 9.35 21.24
CA GLY A 123 -6.83 9.58 22.65
C GLY A 123 -6.52 8.38 23.54
N GLY A 124 -5.44 7.67 23.27
CA GLY A 124 -5.00 6.47 23.98
C GLY A 124 -5.78 5.21 23.67
N LYS A 125 -6.75 5.24 22.74
CA LYS A 125 -7.59 4.10 22.35
C LYS A 125 -7.17 3.52 21.00
N VAL A 126 -7.24 2.19 20.88
CA VAL A 126 -6.95 1.44 19.65
C VAL A 126 -8.18 1.40 18.76
N TYR A 127 -8.03 1.69 17.47
CA TYR A 127 -9.10 1.64 16.47
C TYR A 127 -8.78 0.72 15.27
N SER A 128 -7.52 0.41 15.06
CA SER A 128 -7.05 -0.46 13.98
C SER A 128 -5.73 -1.13 14.38
N ALA A 129 -5.24 -2.02 13.52
CA ALA A 129 -3.94 -2.66 13.66
C ALA A 129 -3.25 -2.80 12.28
N PRO A 130 -1.91 -2.93 12.23
CA PRO A 130 -1.22 -3.27 11.00
C PRO A 130 -1.37 -4.78 10.68
N LEU A 131 -1.72 -5.11 9.45
CA LEU A 131 -1.70 -6.49 8.95
C LEU A 131 -0.32 -6.85 8.39
N THR A 132 0.28 -5.89 7.70
CA THR A 132 1.52 -6.08 6.97
C THR A 132 2.67 -5.34 7.65
N LYS A 133 3.87 -5.88 7.45
CA LYS A 133 5.11 -5.18 7.78
C LYS A 133 5.46 -4.21 6.64
N PRO A 134 6.04 -3.04 6.94
CA PRO A 134 6.57 -2.18 5.89
C PRO A 134 7.56 -2.91 4.98
N ALA A 135 7.32 -2.82 3.68
CA ALA A 135 8.10 -3.46 2.62
C ALA A 135 8.34 -2.48 1.47
N PRO A 136 9.27 -2.78 0.55
CA PRO A 136 9.30 -2.12 -0.74
C PRO A 136 8.00 -2.45 -1.48
N TRP A 137 7.03 -1.56 -1.48
CA TRP A 137 5.69 -1.82 -2.01
C TRP A 137 5.60 -1.82 -3.53
N LEU A 138 6.66 -1.33 -4.22
CA LEU A 138 6.76 -1.32 -5.69
C LEU A 138 8.03 -2.01 -6.17
N GLN A 139 7.88 -2.78 -7.23
CA GLN A 139 8.94 -3.52 -7.91
C GLN A 139 8.98 -3.19 -9.40
N LEU A 140 10.17 -3.29 -9.99
CA LEU A 140 10.36 -3.43 -11.42
C LEU A 140 10.29 -4.92 -11.76
N TYR A 141 9.25 -5.33 -12.46
CA TYR A 141 9.05 -6.69 -12.95
C TYR A 141 9.68 -6.90 -14.32
N ILE A 142 10.27 -8.07 -14.52
CA ILE A 142 10.99 -8.49 -15.71
C ILE A 142 10.33 -9.75 -16.26
N ASN A 143 9.82 -9.69 -17.49
CA ASN A 143 9.30 -10.88 -18.17
C ASN A 143 10.47 -11.72 -18.67
N ASN A 144 10.72 -12.86 -18.01
CA ASN A 144 11.90 -13.68 -18.27
C ASN A 144 11.94 -14.23 -19.69
N LYS A 145 10.79 -14.61 -20.25
CA LYS A 145 10.72 -15.08 -21.64
C LYS A 145 11.16 -13.99 -22.61
N VAL A 146 10.66 -12.76 -22.44
CA VAL A 146 11.03 -11.63 -23.32
C VAL A 146 12.52 -11.32 -23.21
N PHE A 147 13.10 -11.38 -22.02
CA PHE A 147 14.54 -11.17 -21.81
C PHE A 147 15.37 -12.27 -22.45
N LYS A 148 15.00 -13.55 -22.29
CA LYS A 148 15.67 -14.70 -22.93
C LYS A 148 15.60 -14.60 -24.44
N ASP A 149 14.42 -14.30 -25.00
CA ASP A 149 14.24 -14.12 -26.46
C ASP A 149 15.09 -12.94 -26.98
N ALA A 150 15.29 -11.93 -26.16
CA ALA A 150 16.18 -10.79 -26.47
C ALA A 150 17.68 -11.10 -26.30
N GLY A 151 18.05 -12.25 -25.72
CA GLY A 151 19.44 -12.61 -25.40
C GLY A 151 20.01 -11.84 -24.20
N LEU A 152 19.15 -11.33 -23.32
CA LEU A 152 19.54 -10.64 -22.09
C LEU A 152 19.67 -11.65 -20.95
N THR A 153 20.67 -12.53 -21.04
CA THR A 153 20.95 -13.60 -20.10
C THR A 153 22.37 -13.54 -19.59
N ASN A 154 22.57 -14.07 -18.39
CA ASN A 154 23.89 -14.36 -17.82
C ASN A 154 24.45 -15.64 -18.42
N ALA A 155 25.72 -15.96 -18.13
CA ALA A 155 26.39 -17.16 -18.63
C ALA A 155 25.72 -18.47 -18.16
N ASP A 156 25.02 -18.45 -17.03
CA ASP A 156 24.27 -19.58 -16.46
C ASP A 156 22.85 -19.74 -17.04
N GLY A 157 22.47 -18.87 -18.01
CA GLY A 157 21.15 -18.88 -18.63
C GLY A 157 20.06 -18.16 -17.83
N SER A 158 20.34 -17.64 -16.64
CA SER A 158 19.42 -16.77 -15.89
C SER A 158 19.28 -15.42 -16.59
N VAL A 159 18.15 -14.73 -16.38
CA VAL A 159 17.95 -13.40 -16.96
C VAL A 159 18.87 -12.38 -16.30
N LYS A 160 19.37 -11.44 -17.10
CA LYS A 160 20.17 -10.32 -16.63
C LYS A 160 19.25 -9.25 -16.05
N VAL A 161 18.97 -9.33 -14.76
CA VAL A 161 18.10 -8.37 -14.06
C VAL A 161 18.77 -7.00 -14.03
N PRO A 162 18.12 -5.92 -14.51
CA PRO A 162 18.65 -4.56 -14.48
C PRO A 162 18.89 -4.06 -13.05
N ARG A 163 20.03 -3.39 -12.83
CA ARG A 163 20.44 -2.81 -11.54
C ARG A 163 20.54 -1.30 -11.57
N THR A 164 20.74 -0.73 -12.76
CA THR A 164 20.91 0.71 -12.98
C THR A 164 19.95 1.22 -14.04
N TRP A 165 19.80 2.55 -14.10
CA TRP A 165 19.06 3.23 -15.17
C TRP A 165 19.59 2.88 -16.56
N ASP A 166 20.90 2.74 -16.69
CA ASP A 166 21.56 2.36 -17.93
C ASP A 166 21.24 0.90 -18.30
N ASP A 167 21.21 -0.01 -17.34
CA ASP A 167 20.79 -1.40 -17.59
C ASP A 167 19.34 -1.47 -18.09
N VAL A 168 18.42 -0.70 -17.47
CA VAL A 168 17.02 -0.61 -17.93
C VAL A 168 16.95 -0.05 -19.34
N THR A 169 17.72 1.01 -19.62
CA THR A 169 17.78 1.63 -20.95
C THR A 169 18.30 0.66 -22.00
N LEU A 170 19.40 -0.04 -21.70
CA LEU A 170 19.97 -1.04 -22.60
C LEU A 170 19.00 -2.20 -22.86
N ALA A 171 18.37 -2.72 -21.80
CA ALA A 171 17.40 -3.80 -21.94
C ALA A 171 16.20 -3.34 -22.77
N ALA A 172 15.67 -2.14 -22.53
CA ALA A 172 14.56 -1.57 -23.28
C ALA A 172 14.89 -1.40 -24.76
N GLU A 173 16.10 -0.92 -25.08
CA GLU A 173 16.57 -0.78 -26.46
C GLU A 173 16.65 -2.14 -27.18
N VAL A 174 17.32 -3.11 -26.56
CA VAL A 174 17.54 -4.43 -27.15
C VAL A 174 16.21 -5.16 -27.39
N ILE A 175 15.31 -5.13 -26.40
CA ILE A 175 13.99 -5.77 -26.50
C ILE A 175 13.17 -5.10 -27.61
N THR A 176 13.08 -3.77 -27.60
CA THR A 176 12.27 -3.05 -28.60
C THR A 176 12.78 -3.29 -30.01
N LYS A 177 14.11 -3.24 -30.22
CA LYS A 177 14.73 -3.50 -31.53
C LYS A 177 14.45 -4.91 -32.03
N LYS A 178 14.63 -5.94 -31.18
CA LYS A 178 14.33 -7.33 -31.54
C LYS A 178 12.84 -7.60 -31.67
N GLY A 179 12.02 -6.91 -30.88
CA GLY A 179 10.56 -7.03 -30.88
C GLY A 179 9.89 -6.55 -32.16
N ASN A 180 10.58 -5.75 -32.98
CA ASN A 180 10.15 -5.29 -34.28
C ASN A 180 8.68 -4.84 -34.36
N GLY A 181 8.26 -4.00 -33.41
CA GLY A 181 6.90 -3.48 -33.29
C GLY A 181 5.87 -4.42 -32.63
N ASN A 182 6.23 -5.64 -32.26
CA ASN A 182 5.35 -6.59 -31.58
C ASN A 182 5.61 -6.66 -30.06
N THR A 183 6.86 -6.38 -29.64
CA THR A 183 7.29 -6.39 -28.24
C THR A 183 8.13 -5.15 -27.96
N TYR A 184 7.92 -4.54 -26.83
CA TYR A 184 8.57 -3.30 -26.39
C TYR A 184 9.38 -3.54 -25.12
N GLY A 185 10.36 -2.67 -24.84
CA GLY A 185 11.17 -2.80 -23.64
C GLY A 185 10.39 -2.51 -22.37
N LEU A 186 9.52 -1.51 -22.41
CA LEU A 186 8.80 -0.96 -21.28
C LEU A 186 7.30 -0.88 -21.55
N GLY A 187 6.49 -0.95 -20.50
CA GLY A 187 5.06 -0.73 -20.57
C GLY A 187 4.47 -0.37 -19.21
N PHE A 188 3.34 0.30 -19.21
CA PHE A 188 2.55 0.65 -18.03
C PHE A 188 1.09 0.91 -18.42
N GLY A 189 0.20 1.07 -17.43
CA GLY A 189 -1.21 1.38 -17.67
C GLY A 189 -1.61 2.66 -16.93
N ASN A 190 -1.75 3.76 -17.66
CA ASN A 190 -2.04 5.09 -17.09
C ASN A 190 -3.50 5.55 -17.27
N GLY A 191 -4.36 4.68 -17.88
CA GLY A 191 -5.69 5.09 -18.32
C GLY A 191 -6.74 5.21 -17.21
N SER A 192 -6.60 4.45 -16.12
CA SER A 192 -7.53 4.53 -14.98
C SER A 192 -7.12 5.59 -13.97
N PHE A 193 -5.82 5.71 -13.72
CA PHE A 193 -5.20 6.71 -12.87
C PHE A 193 -3.73 6.86 -13.25
N PRO A 194 -3.09 8.02 -13.00
CA PRO A 194 -1.68 8.20 -13.34
C PRO A 194 -0.77 7.30 -12.48
N ILE A 195 -0.09 6.33 -13.09
CA ILE A 195 0.84 5.45 -12.37
C ILE A 195 2.32 5.84 -12.53
N LEU A 196 2.65 6.82 -13.35
CA LEU A 196 4.03 7.30 -13.49
C LEU A 196 4.68 7.74 -12.15
N PRO A 197 3.96 8.23 -11.14
CA PRO A 197 4.52 8.42 -9.79
C PRO A 197 5.10 7.15 -9.17
N TRP A 198 4.63 5.94 -9.52
CA TRP A 198 5.21 4.68 -9.06
C TRP A 198 6.63 4.47 -9.58
N TRP A 199 6.91 4.96 -10.80
CA TRP A 199 8.26 4.95 -11.37
C TRP A 199 9.20 5.86 -10.57
N VAL A 200 8.71 7.00 -10.07
CA VAL A 200 9.46 7.88 -9.16
C VAL A 200 9.87 7.13 -7.90
N GLU A 201 8.95 6.34 -7.31
CA GLU A 201 9.24 5.57 -6.10
C GLU A 201 10.38 4.56 -6.31
N VAL A 202 10.45 3.92 -7.46
CA VAL A 202 11.46 2.90 -7.76
C VAL A 202 12.79 3.52 -8.22
N PHE A 203 12.73 4.59 -9.03
CA PHE A 203 13.92 5.16 -9.68
C PHE A 203 14.52 6.33 -8.88
N VAL A 204 13.69 7.27 -8.46
CA VAL A 204 14.17 8.52 -7.86
C VAL A 204 14.55 8.33 -6.38
N ARG A 205 13.81 7.49 -5.64
CA ARG A 205 14.24 7.11 -4.29
C ARG A 205 15.59 6.41 -4.29
N ALA A 206 15.83 5.52 -5.24
CA ALA A 206 17.12 4.84 -5.38
C ALA A 206 18.28 5.81 -5.63
N ALA A 207 17.99 6.94 -6.28
CA ALA A 207 18.96 8.02 -6.52
C ALA A 207 19.22 8.90 -5.28
N GLY A 208 18.42 8.77 -4.22
CA GLY A 208 18.65 9.47 -2.95
C GLY A 208 17.66 10.59 -2.63
N SER A 209 16.51 10.64 -3.30
CA SER A 209 15.44 11.62 -3.03
C SER A 209 14.42 11.04 -2.05
N PRO A 210 14.45 11.39 -0.77
CA PRO A 210 13.67 10.72 0.26
C PRO A 210 12.16 11.05 0.20
N GLY A 211 11.77 12.18 -0.40
CA GLY A 211 10.37 12.58 -0.56
C GLY A 211 9.57 11.64 -1.46
N GLY A 212 10.25 10.94 -2.40
CA GLY A 212 9.56 10.06 -3.35
C GLY A 212 8.52 10.79 -4.17
N SER A 213 7.35 10.18 -4.36
CA SER A 213 6.25 10.75 -5.16
C SER A 213 5.20 11.52 -4.37
N THR A 214 5.23 11.46 -3.04
CA THR A 214 4.08 11.90 -2.23
C THR A 214 4.41 12.87 -1.10
N GLY A 215 5.67 12.96 -0.66
CA GLY A 215 6.01 13.71 0.53
C GLY A 215 7.09 14.76 0.33
N PRO A 216 7.23 15.68 1.28
CA PRO A 216 8.39 16.59 1.34
C PRO A 216 9.66 15.80 1.69
N ASP A 217 10.80 16.39 1.38
CA ASP A 217 12.06 15.98 2.00
C ASP A 217 12.03 16.35 3.48
N LEU A 218 11.86 15.36 4.33
CA LEU A 218 11.76 15.56 5.78
C LEU A 218 13.05 16.08 6.44
N ARG A 219 14.17 16.18 5.73
CA ARG A 219 15.35 16.90 6.24
C ARG A 219 15.11 18.40 6.30
N THR A 220 14.28 18.92 5.41
CA THR A 220 13.99 20.35 5.24
C THR A 220 12.52 20.71 5.40
N GLY A 221 11.61 19.74 5.36
CA GLY A 221 10.16 19.95 5.35
C GLY A 221 9.63 20.55 4.04
N LYS A 222 10.42 20.50 2.95
CA LYS A 222 10.09 21.12 1.67
C LYS A 222 9.85 20.08 0.59
N PHE A 223 8.92 20.35 -0.31
CA PHE A 223 8.80 19.63 -1.57
C PHE A 223 9.92 20.05 -2.50
N THR A 224 10.52 19.12 -3.23
CA THR A 224 11.79 19.34 -3.93
C THR A 224 11.80 18.80 -5.36
N PHE A 225 10.64 18.60 -6.00
CA PHE A 225 10.55 18.05 -7.36
C PHE A 225 11.33 18.89 -8.38
N GLY A 226 11.27 20.22 -8.28
CA GLY A 226 11.94 21.15 -9.19
C GLY A 226 13.37 21.52 -8.80
N SER A 227 13.78 21.28 -7.53
CA SER A 227 15.11 21.64 -7.02
C SER A 227 16.04 20.44 -6.84
N ASP A 228 15.51 19.23 -6.69
CA ASP A 228 16.31 18.00 -6.59
C ASP A 228 16.60 17.44 -7.98
N ARG A 229 17.85 17.36 -8.34
CA ARG A 229 18.36 16.91 -9.63
C ARG A 229 17.84 15.52 -10.05
N ASN A 230 17.63 14.62 -9.09
CA ASN A 230 17.22 13.27 -9.39
C ASN A 230 15.85 13.19 -10.09
N TYR A 231 14.91 14.10 -9.76
CA TYR A 231 13.63 14.17 -10.46
C TYR A 231 13.77 14.65 -11.90
N MET A 232 14.68 15.64 -12.11
CA MET A 232 14.96 16.16 -13.44
C MET A 232 15.62 15.11 -14.31
N ASP A 233 16.63 14.42 -13.79
CA ASP A 233 17.34 13.36 -14.51
C ASP A 233 16.41 12.19 -14.86
N PHE A 234 15.50 11.84 -13.95
CA PHE A 234 14.46 10.83 -14.24
C PHE A 234 13.47 11.31 -15.31
N ALA A 235 13.02 12.55 -15.26
CA ALA A 235 12.13 13.11 -16.29
C ALA A 235 12.80 13.11 -17.68
N GLU A 236 14.09 13.44 -17.77
CA GLU A 236 14.89 13.36 -18.99
C GLU A 236 14.97 11.92 -19.52
N LEU A 237 15.18 10.96 -18.59
CA LEU A 237 15.22 9.54 -18.91
C LEU A 237 13.87 9.06 -19.46
N LEU A 238 12.77 9.40 -18.80
CA LEU A 238 11.40 9.07 -19.22
C LEU A 238 11.08 9.62 -20.62
N MET A 239 11.43 10.88 -20.88
CA MET A 239 11.28 11.49 -22.19
C MET A 239 12.15 10.82 -23.25
N SER A 240 13.40 10.46 -22.89
CA SER A 240 14.32 9.75 -23.78
C SER A 240 13.75 8.39 -24.20
N TRP A 241 13.30 7.59 -23.24
CA TRP A 241 12.70 6.28 -23.51
C TRP A 241 11.47 6.38 -24.41
N ASN A 242 10.61 7.39 -24.17
CA ASN A 242 9.43 7.60 -25.00
C ASN A 242 9.81 8.02 -26.42
N ARG A 243 10.73 8.99 -26.61
CA ARG A 243 11.19 9.44 -27.95
C ARG A 243 11.84 8.31 -28.74
N LYS A 244 12.51 7.37 -28.08
CA LYS A 244 13.13 6.19 -28.70
C LYS A 244 12.14 5.05 -28.96
N GLY A 245 10.87 5.23 -28.57
CA GLY A 245 9.82 4.23 -28.79
C GLY A 245 9.97 2.97 -27.94
N TYR A 246 10.59 3.06 -26.76
CA TYR A 246 10.80 1.90 -25.91
C TYR A 246 9.54 1.48 -25.14
N PHE A 247 8.58 2.37 -25.00
CA PHE A 247 7.31 2.07 -24.35
C PHE A 247 6.29 1.44 -25.29
N PHE A 248 5.49 0.52 -24.77
CA PHE A 248 4.31 0.01 -25.46
C PHE A 248 3.37 1.18 -25.82
N PRO A 249 2.97 1.31 -27.09
CA PRO A 249 2.32 2.54 -27.59
C PRO A 249 1.03 2.93 -26.85
N SER A 250 0.25 1.96 -26.36
CA SER A 250 -1.00 2.21 -25.68
C SER A 250 -0.86 2.44 -24.16
N SER A 251 0.36 2.53 -23.62
CA SER A 251 0.60 2.66 -22.18
C SER A 251 -0.16 3.81 -21.52
N ILE A 252 -0.37 4.92 -22.20
CA ILE A 252 -1.13 6.08 -21.69
C ILE A 252 -2.63 5.82 -21.58
N SER A 253 -3.19 4.95 -22.41
CA SER A 253 -4.65 4.80 -22.56
C SER A 253 -5.22 3.53 -21.93
N ILE A 254 -4.41 2.51 -21.70
CA ILE A 254 -4.84 1.28 -21.04
C ILE A 254 -4.82 1.41 -19.53
N SER A 255 -5.70 0.66 -18.83
CA SER A 255 -5.66 0.57 -17.37
C SER A 255 -4.47 -0.25 -16.88
N ASP A 256 -4.16 -0.17 -15.59
CA ASP A 256 -3.11 -0.97 -14.95
C ASP A 256 -3.38 -2.47 -15.09
N GLU A 257 -4.63 -2.92 -14.92
CA GLU A 257 -5.05 -4.32 -15.08
C GLU A 257 -4.80 -4.82 -16.52
N ILE A 258 -5.11 -4.01 -17.53
CA ILE A 258 -4.84 -4.35 -18.93
C ILE A 258 -3.33 -4.40 -19.19
N ALA A 259 -2.56 -3.49 -18.60
CA ALA A 259 -1.11 -3.49 -18.72
C ALA A 259 -0.50 -4.76 -18.10
N ARG A 260 -0.99 -5.22 -16.93
CA ARG A 260 -0.57 -6.49 -16.31
C ARG A 260 -0.82 -7.68 -17.22
N ALA A 261 -2.00 -7.75 -17.85
CA ALA A 261 -2.33 -8.80 -18.81
C ALA A 261 -1.46 -8.75 -20.09
N TYR A 262 -1.06 -7.55 -20.53
CA TYR A 262 -0.13 -7.41 -21.65
C TYR A 262 1.31 -7.78 -21.30
N PHE A 263 1.76 -7.46 -20.09
CA PHE A 263 3.05 -7.90 -19.57
C PHE A 263 3.12 -9.44 -19.51
N GLU A 264 2.11 -10.08 -18.96
CA GLU A 264 1.96 -11.54 -18.91
C GLU A 264 2.10 -12.17 -20.31
N ARG A 265 1.48 -11.56 -21.32
CA ARG A 265 1.55 -12.00 -22.73
C ARG A 265 2.84 -11.62 -23.46
N GLY A 266 3.80 -11.00 -22.80
CA GLY A 266 5.08 -10.60 -23.36
C GLY A 266 5.01 -9.42 -24.34
N LYS A 267 4.02 -8.53 -24.22
CA LYS A 267 3.94 -7.31 -25.04
C LYS A 267 5.03 -6.31 -24.71
N PHE A 268 5.55 -6.39 -23.50
CA PHE A 268 6.73 -5.64 -23.09
C PHE A 268 7.54 -6.40 -22.03
N GLY A 269 8.83 -6.06 -21.95
CA GLY A 269 9.78 -6.78 -21.10
C GLY A 269 9.81 -6.34 -19.67
N MET A 270 9.46 -5.08 -19.36
CA MET A 270 9.54 -4.50 -18.02
C MET A 270 8.34 -3.63 -17.70
N THR A 271 7.88 -3.67 -16.43
CA THR A 271 6.82 -2.83 -15.89
C THR A 271 7.03 -2.57 -14.40
N ILE A 272 6.44 -1.50 -13.87
CA ILE A 272 6.36 -1.26 -12.43
C ILE A 272 5.00 -1.75 -11.92
N GLY A 273 5.02 -2.37 -10.77
CA GLY A 273 3.81 -2.77 -10.05
C GLY A 273 4.11 -3.15 -8.62
N GLY A 274 3.08 -3.46 -7.85
CA GLY A 274 3.20 -3.91 -6.47
C GLY A 274 3.17 -5.43 -6.33
N VAL A 275 3.35 -5.90 -5.10
CA VAL A 275 3.33 -7.33 -4.78
C VAL A 275 2.02 -8.00 -5.17
N TRP A 276 0.90 -7.27 -5.17
CA TRP A 276 -0.43 -7.76 -5.60
C TRP A 276 -0.46 -8.29 -7.04
N ASN A 277 0.46 -7.84 -7.91
CA ASN A 277 0.59 -8.38 -9.26
C ASN A 277 0.97 -9.86 -9.24
N GLN A 278 1.76 -10.29 -8.25
CA GLN A 278 2.24 -11.67 -8.14
C GLN A 278 1.08 -12.64 -7.85
N ALA A 279 0.17 -12.24 -6.96
CA ALA A 279 -1.03 -13.04 -6.64
C ALA A 279 -1.91 -13.21 -7.89
N GLU A 280 -2.18 -12.12 -8.62
CA GLU A 280 -2.96 -12.14 -9.86
C GLU A 280 -2.32 -13.02 -10.93
N TRP A 281 -1.03 -12.83 -11.21
CA TRP A 281 -0.30 -13.63 -12.22
C TRP A 281 -0.21 -15.11 -11.85
N THR A 282 -0.07 -15.43 -10.57
CA THR A 282 -0.08 -16.83 -10.10
C THR A 282 -1.43 -17.49 -10.37
N GLN A 283 -2.54 -16.79 -10.16
CA GLN A 283 -3.89 -17.28 -10.48
C GLN A 283 -4.06 -17.54 -11.98
N HIS A 284 -3.37 -16.77 -12.85
CA HIS A 284 -3.36 -16.98 -14.30
C HIS A 284 -2.33 -18.02 -14.76
N GLY A 285 -1.52 -18.58 -13.86
CA GLY A 285 -0.44 -19.50 -14.19
C GLY A 285 0.81 -18.85 -14.78
N PHE A 286 0.92 -17.52 -14.76
CA PHE A 286 2.10 -16.79 -15.19
C PHE A 286 3.09 -16.66 -14.01
N THR A 287 4.20 -17.38 -14.08
CA THR A 287 5.20 -17.48 -13.00
C THR A 287 6.65 -17.24 -13.46
N ASP A 288 6.89 -17.16 -14.80
CA ASP A 288 8.25 -16.96 -15.36
C ASP A 288 8.60 -15.46 -15.47
N TYR A 289 8.75 -14.82 -14.33
CA TYR A 289 9.23 -13.45 -14.20
C TYR A 289 10.26 -13.32 -13.08
N SER A 290 11.05 -12.27 -13.14
CA SER A 290 11.97 -11.82 -12.09
C SER A 290 11.57 -10.44 -11.63
N LEU A 291 12.12 -10.00 -10.51
CA LEU A 291 11.84 -8.68 -9.97
C LEU A 291 13.07 -8.05 -9.34
N THR A 292 13.07 -6.73 -9.31
CA THR A 292 14.01 -5.89 -8.56
C THR A 292 13.29 -4.65 -8.09
N THR A 293 13.95 -3.83 -7.28
CA THR A 293 13.42 -2.52 -6.89
C THR A 293 14.56 -1.55 -6.58
N LEU A 294 14.24 -0.28 -6.41
CA LEU A 294 15.21 0.78 -6.12
C LEU A 294 16.37 0.76 -7.13
N VAL A 295 16.03 0.88 -8.41
CA VAL A 295 16.96 0.95 -9.53
C VAL A 295 17.46 2.39 -9.66
N GLY A 296 18.73 2.62 -9.31
CA GLY A 296 19.35 3.95 -9.28
C GLY A 296 20.22 4.26 -10.50
N PRO A 297 20.82 5.47 -10.53
CA PRO A 297 21.77 5.83 -11.58
C PRO A 297 23.09 5.04 -11.48
N ALA A 298 23.37 4.42 -10.34
CA ALA A 298 24.53 3.59 -10.09
C ALA A 298 24.13 2.32 -9.32
N GLU A 299 24.98 1.27 -9.36
CA GLU A 299 24.73 0.02 -8.61
C GLU A 299 24.64 0.24 -7.10
N LYS A 300 25.46 1.16 -6.56
CA LYS A 300 25.37 1.55 -5.15
C LYS A 300 24.16 2.46 -4.97
N ARG A 301 23.17 1.95 -4.32
CA ARG A 301 21.92 2.65 -3.97
C ARG A 301 22.21 3.81 -3.02
N ALA A 302 21.56 4.96 -3.25
CA ALA A 302 21.67 6.16 -2.43
C ALA A 302 20.45 6.39 -1.52
N GLY A 303 19.34 5.65 -1.72
CA GLY A 303 18.11 5.79 -0.94
C GLY A 303 17.37 4.47 -0.77
N TYR A 304 16.27 4.53 -0.02
CA TYR A 304 15.47 3.40 0.42
C TYR A 304 13.98 3.74 0.34
N PHE A 305 13.11 2.75 0.51
CA PHE A 305 11.75 3.01 0.95
C PHE A 305 11.79 3.35 2.45
N TYR A 306 11.11 4.41 2.85
CA TYR A 306 11.08 4.85 4.24
C TYR A 306 9.72 4.55 4.83
N SER A 307 9.73 3.79 5.93
CA SER A 307 8.52 3.35 6.61
C SER A 307 8.24 4.18 7.85
N SER A 308 6.97 4.40 8.12
CA SER A 308 6.49 4.89 9.40
C SER A 308 6.10 3.71 10.31
N PRO A 309 6.16 3.86 11.63
CA PRO A 309 5.61 2.87 12.56
C PRO A 309 4.08 2.86 12.52
N GLY A 310 3.48 1.87 13.16
CA GLY A 310 2.04 1.69 13.15
C GLY A 310 1.56 1.04 11.84
N GLY A 311 0.35 1.38 11.47
CA GLY A 311 -0.33 0.91 10.27
C GLY A 311 -1.80 0.68 10.54
N THR A 312 -2.60 0.78 9.50
CA THR A 312 -4.05 0.59 9.55
C THR A 312 -4.50 -0.26 8.40
N LEU A 313 -5.51 -1.10 8.59
CA LEU A 313 -6.17 -1.77 7.49
C LEU A 313 -7.67 -1.88 7.72
N MET A 314 -8.10 -2.58 8.77
CA MET A 314 -9.52 -2.76 9.08
C MET A 314 -9.90 -2.06 10.38
N ALA A 315 -11.17 -1.74 10.52
CA ALA A 315 -11.79 -1.26 11.75
C ALA A 315 -13.11 -2.01 12.00
N VAL A 316 -13.56 -1.94 13.25
CA VAL A 316 -14.90 -2.37 13.64
C VAL A 316 -15.80 -1.12 13.69
N SER A 317 -17.00 -1.22 13.12
CA SER A 317 -17.98 -0.12 13.11
C SER A 317 -18.55 0.13 14.49
N ALA A 318 -18.69 1.41 14.85
CA ALA A 318 -19.44 1.79 16.06
C ALA A 318 -20.95 1.51 15.94
N GLN A 319 -21.47 1.26 14.73
CA GLN A 319 -22.89 0.93 14.49
C GLN A 319 -23.16 -0.58 14.64
N THR A 320 -22.12 -1.42 14.81
CA THR A 320 -22.30 -2.87 14.92
C THR A 320 -23.19 -3.26 16.11
N ARG A 321 -24.06 -4.22 15.90
CA ARG A 321 -24.85 -4.88 16.95
C ARG A 321 -24.22 -6.18 17.43
N HIS A 322 -23.09 -6.56 16.84
CA HIS A 322 -22.37 -7.83 17.00
C HIS A 322 -20.90 -7.57 17.38
N ALA A 323 -20.68 -6.69 18.38
CA ALA A 323 -19.33 -6.18 18.69
C ALA A 323 -18.33 -7.28 19.10
N ASP A 324 -18.78 -8.30 19.85
CA ASP A 324 -17.91 -9.41 20.26
C ASP A 324 -17.61 -10.35 19.09
N GLU A 325 -18.56 -10.59 18.19
CA GLU A 325 -18.38 -11.41 16.99
C GLU A 325 -17.53 -10.68 15.94
N ALA A 326 -17.75 -9.38 15.75
CA ALA A 326 -16.94 -8.53 14.88
C ALA A 326 -15.49 -8.46 15.37
N TRP A 327 -15.29 -8.35 16.68
CA TRP A 327 -13.97 -8.46 17.28
C TRP A 327 -13.34 -9.83 17.06
N ALA A 328 -14.09 -10.92 17.22
CA ALA A 328 -13.56 -12.26 17.01
C ALA A 328 -13.03 -12.44 15.58
N TRP A 329 -13.73 -11.92 14.57
CA TRP A 329 -13.26 -11.89 13.19
C TRP A 329 -12.03 -10.99 13.01
N PHE A 330 -12.06 -9.79 13.58
CA PHE A 330 -10.92 -8.87 13.56
C PHE A 330 -9.67 -9.52 14.19
N ASP A 331 -9.79 -10.13 15.36
CA ASP A 331 -8.68 -10.80 16.04
C ASP A 331 -8.12 -11.98 15.24
N TRP A 332 -8.99 -12.78 14.63
CA TRP A 332 -8.60 -13.87 13.73
C TRP A 332 -7.78 -13.36 12.54
N PHE A 333 -8.30 -12.32 11.88
CA PHE A 333 -7.69 -11.74 10.69
C PHE A 333 -6.27 -11.22 10.94
N TYR A 334 -6.03 -10.68 12.12
CA TYR A 334 -4.71 -10.20 12.57
C TYR A 334 -3.91 -11.26 13.34
N GLY A 335 -4.34 -12.49 13.34
CA GLY A 335 -3.66 -13.60 14.02
C GLY A 335 -2.37 -14.04 13.32
N VAL A 336 -1.48 -14.66 14.08
CA VAL A 336 -0.21 -15.20 13.55
C VAL A 336 -0.46 -16.25 12.47
N ASP A 337 -1.47 -17.13 12.65
CA ASP A 337 -1.77 -18.20 11.72
C ASP A 337 -2.39 -17.68 10.42
N ALA A 338 -3.27 -16.67 10.47
CA ALA A 338 -3.78 -15.99 9.29
C ALA A 338 -2.63 -15.27 8.56
N GLY A 339 -1.74 -14.60 9.29
CA GLY A 339 -0.54 -14.00 8.72
C GLY A 339 0.44 -15.02 8.12
N LYS A 340 0.49 -16.26 8.65
CA LYS A 340 1.29 -17.33 8.07
C LYS A 340 0.72 -17.78 6.73
N SER A 341 -0.58 -18.03 6.63
CA SER A 341 -1.21 -18.41 5.36
C SER A 341 -1.08 -17.27 4.33
N TRP A 342 -1.24 -15.99 4.75
CA TRP A 342 -1.03 -14.79 3.94
C TRP A 342 0.31 -14.80 3.20
N VAL A 343 1.43 -15.08 3.94
CA VAL A 343 2.79 -15.07 3.39
C VAL A 343 3.12 -16.37 2.67
N GLN A 344 2.95 -17.52 3.35
CA GLN A 344 3.58 -18.78 2.93
C GLN A 344 2.71 -19.63 2.00
N GLU A 345 1.39 -19.42 2.02
CA GLU A 345 0.45 -20.22 1.22
C GLU A 345 -0.11 -19.41 0.05
N TYR A 346 -0.47 -18.14 0.29
CA TYR A 346 -1.12 -17.28 -0.70
C TYR A 346 -0.18 -16.28 -1.37
N ASN A 347 1.02 -16.06 -0.80
CA ASN A 347 2.06 -15.16 -1.35
C ASN A 347 1.53 -13.72 -1.59
N GLU A 348 0.79 -13.17 -0.63
CA GLU A 348 0.13 -11.87 -0.78
C GLU A 348 1.08 -10.70 -0.45
N ASP A 349 1.61 -10.66 0.79
CA ASP A 349 2.55 -9.62 1.25
C ASP A 349 3.27 -10.08 2.53
N LEU A 350 4.18 -9.24 3.06
CA LEU A 350 4.83 -9.47 4.35
C LEU A 350 3.82 -9.35 5.50
N SER A 351 3.82 -10.33 6.39
CA SER A 351 3.03 -10.27 7.62
C SER A 351 3.65 -9.30 8.61
N VAL A 352 2.84 -8.62 9.41
CA VAL A 352 3.28 -7.87 10.58
C VAL A 352 4.03 -8.76 11.59
N HIS A 353 3.75 -10.06 11.61
CA HIS A 353 4.41 -11.05 12.47
C HIS A 353 5.69 -11.56 11.82
N PRO A 354 6.90 -11.16 12.29
CA PRO A 354 8.16 -11.43 11.60
C PRO A 354 8.47 -12.91 11.38
N GLN A 355 7.99 -13.79 12.28
CA GLN A 355 8.20 -15.24 12.18
C GLN A 355 7.56 -15.88 10.93
N ASN A 356 6.63 -15.17 10.28
CA ASN A 356 5.97 -15.62 9.07
C ASN A 356 6.77 -15.29 7.80
N ASN A 357 7.68 -14.31 7.87
CA ASN A 357 8.39 -13.71 6.73
C ASN A 357 9.75 -14.39 6.45
N ASP A 358 9.82 -15.72 6.56
CA ASP A 358 11.06 -16.46 6.25
C ASP A 358 11.05 -16.87 4.76
N PRO A 359 11.89 -16.26 3.88
CA PRO A 359 11.90 -16.56 2.45
C PRO A 359 12.27 -18.03 2.15
N ARG A 360 12.92 -18.74 3.08
CA ARG A 360 13.26 -20.16 2.93
C ARG A 360 12.05 -21.09 3.03
N LYS A 361 10.94 -20.59 3.59
CA LYS A 361 9.67 -21.32 3.73
C LYS A 361 8.69 -21.04 2.60
N ILE A 362 9.08 -20.21 1.64
CA ILE A 362 8.24 -19.79 0.53
C ILE A 362 8.67 -20.58 -0.71
N HIS A 363 7.76 -21.38 -1.27
CA HIS A 363 8.04 -22.23 -2.42
C HIS A 363 8.02 -21.45 -3.74
N PHE A 364 7.23 -20.39 -3.80
CA PHE A 364 7.15 -19.55 -5.00
C PHE A 364 8.32 -18.58 -5.06
N ARG A 365 9.27 -18.85 -5.94
CA ARG A 365 10.55 -18.14 -6.01
C ARG A 365 10.41 -16.61 -6.15
N PRO A 366 9.59 -16.04 -7.05
CA PRO A 366 9.48 -14.59 -7.16
C PRO A 366 8.99 -13.92 -5.86
N PHE A 367 8.08 -14.56 -5.14
CA PHE A 367 7.62 -14.03 -3.86
C PHE A 367 8.68 -14.19 -2.75
N ALA A 368 9.46 -15.27 -2.76
CA ALA A 368 10.60 -15.40 -1.86
C ALA A 368 11.67 -14.31 -2.11
N GLU A 369 11.91 -13.95 -3.37
CA GLU A 369 12.78 -12.82 -3.75
C GLU A 369 12.22 -11.49 -3.24
N TYR A 370 10.91 -11.26 -3.34
CA TYR A 370 10.25 -10.09 -2.76
C TYR A 370 10.43 -10.02 -1.24
N VAL A 371 10.16 -11.11 -0.54
CA VAL A 371 10.34 -11.18 0.93
C VAL A 371 11.80 -10.89 1.33
N ALA A 372 12.77 -11.38 0.55
CA ALA A 372 14.19 -11.09 0.78
C ALA A 372 14.56 -9.60 0.59
N MET A 373 13.74 -8.82 -0.13
CA MET A 373 13.92 -7.37 -0.29
C MET A 373 13.43 -6.56 0.92
N GLU A 374 12.90 -7.17 1.97
CA GLU A 374 12.41 -6.49 3.17
C GLU A 374 13.37 -5.42 3.69
N SER A 375 14.68 -5.70 3.67
CA SER A 375 15.73 -4.78 4.12
C SER A 375 15.85 -3.49 3.31
N LEU A 376 15.15 -3.36 2.18
CA LEU A 376 15.11 -2.16 1.35
C LEU A 376 14.04 -1.17 1.81
N SER A 377 13.22 -1.55 2.79
CA SER A 377 12.36 -0.65 3.54
C SER A 377 12.95 -0.46 4.93
N ILE A 378 13.34 0.77 5.24
CA ILE A 378 13.95 1.12 6.53
C ILE A 378 13.09 2.16 7.26
N PRO A 379 13.13 2.20 8.60
CA PRO A 379 12.50 3.26 9.37
C PRO A 379 12.91 4.65 8.89
N GLY A 380 11.94 5.52 8.65
CA GLY A 380 12.11 6.94 8.35
C GLY A 380 11.46 7.82 9.42
N PRO A 381 11.76 9.12 9.46
CA PRO A 381 11.05 10.06 10.33
C PRO A 381 9.62 10.27 9.84
N GLY A 382 8.76 10.83 10.71
CA GLY A 382 7.39 11.16 10.36
C GLY A 382 6.84 12.28 11.25
N ALA A 383 6.12 13.23 10.65
CA ALA A 383 5.55 14.36 11.38
C ALA A 383 4.56 13.90 12.46
N SER A 384 3.68 12.96 12.14
CA SER A 384 2.70 12.40 13.09
C SER A 384 3.35 11.65 14.25
N ILE A 385 4.54 11.10 14.05
CA ILE A 385 5.30 10.41 15.11
C ILE A 385 5.90 11.42 16.08
N ARG A 386 6.44 12.52 15.54
CA ARG A 386 6.97 13.63 16.35
C ARG A 386 5.86 14.31 17.12
N ASN A 387 4.73 14.54 16.48
CA ASN A 387 3.59 15.23 17.03
C ASN A 387 2.28 14.54 16.57
N PRO A 388 1.64 13.72 17.40
CA PRO A 388 0.40 13.02 17.03
C PRO A 388 -0.73 13.96 16.55
N ALA A 389 -0.73 15.24 16.97
CA ALA A 389 -1.70 16.22 16.50
C ALA A 389 -1.57 16.51 14.99
N GLN A 390 -0.46 16.13 14.34
CA GLN A 390 -0.33 16.19 12.88
C GLN A 390 -1.35 15.31 12.13
N ALA A 391 -1.96 14.35 12.80
CA ALA A 391 -3.10 13.61 12.25
C ALA A 391 -4.29 14.51 11.87
N PHE A 392 -4.38 15.71 12.44
CA PHE A 392 -5.42 16.71 12.13
C PHE A 392 -5.02 17.68 11.01
N VAL A 393 -3.82 17.58 10.46
CA VAL A 393 -3.40 18.39 9.32
C VAL A 393 -3.90 17.73 8.04
N VAL A 394 -4.89 18.34 7.40
CA VAL A 394 -5.44 17.91 6.12
C VAL A 394 -4.77 18.68 4.99
N VAL A 395 -4.01 17.97 4.17
CA VAL A 395 -3.38 18.54 2.97
C VAL A 395 -4.31 18.30 1.78
N ASN A 396 -4.93 19.34 1.28
CA ASN A 396 -5.83 19.23 0.14
C ASN A 396 -5.07 18.85 -1.15
N PRO A 397 -5.62 17.97 -1.99
CA PRO A 397 -5.03 17.63 -3.28
C PRO A 397 -4.81 18.87 -4.15
N VAL A 398 -3.69 18.92 -4.86
CA VAL A 398 -3.36 20.00 -5.80
C VAL A 398 -3.53 19.50 -7.24
N GLN A 399 -3.90 20.43 -8.16
CA GLN A 399 -4.02 20.15 -9.59
C GLN A 399 -3.29 21.21 -10.42
N PRO A 400 -2.55 20.80 -11.48
CA PRO A 400 -2.19 19.43 -11.83
C PRO A 400 -1.31 18.79 -10.76
N ASP A 401 -1.55 17.51 -10.47
CA ASP A 401 -0.73 16.71 -9.56
C ASP A 401 0.54 16.17 -10.25
N LEU A 402 1.40 15.46 -9.49
CA LEU A 402 2.62 14.86 -10.04
C LEU A 402 2.33 13.90 -11.19
N GLY A 403 1.27 13.10 -11.09
CA GLY A 403 0.90 12.14 -12.13
C GLY A 403 0.51 12.82 -13.43
N THR A 404 -0.27 13.88 -13.35
CA THR A 404 -0.67 14.72 -14.48
C THR A 404 0.55 15.39 -15.12
N ILE A 405 1.46 15.93 -14.30
CA ILE A 405 2.69 16.56 -14.78
C ILE A 405 3.60 15.54 -15.48
N LEU A 406 3.84 14.37 -14.87
CA LEU A 406 4.65 13.31 -15.47
C LEU A 406 4.04 12.80 -16.78
N THR A 407 2.70 12.69 -16.85
CA THR A 407 1.99 12.36 -18.09
C THR A 407 2.21 13.42 -19.17
N GLY A 408 2.15 14.69 -18.81
CA GLY A 408 2.42 15.82 -19.74
C GLY A 408 3.89 15.84 -20.20
N ILE A 409 4.84 15.50 -19.32
CA ILE A 409 6.26 15.34 -19.66
C ILE A 409 6.45 14.17 -20.63
N TYR A 410 5.90 13.01 -20.30
CA TYR A 410 5.96 11.80 -21.11
C TYR A 410 5.41 12.03 -22.52
N THR A 411 4.24 12.66 -22.65
CA THR A 411 3.61 12.96 -23.94
C THR A 411 4.25 14.13 -24.69
N GLY A 412 5.18 14.86 -24.05
CA GLY A 412 5.83 16.04 -24.61
C GLY A 412 4.93 17.30 -24.65
N GLN A 413 3.79 17.30 -23.97
CA GLN A 413 2.94 18.47 -23.79
C GLN A 413 3.60 19.51 -22.88
N ILE A 414 4.30 19.06 -21.83
CA ILE A 414 5.09 19.91 -20.95
C ILE A 414 6.52 19.99 -21.50
N LYS A 415 6.95 21.23 -21.88
CA LYS A 415 8.30 21.51 -22.39
C LYS A 415 9.23 21.99 -21.28
N GLY A 416 8.74 22.81 -20.37
CA GLY A 416 9.48 23.39 -19.25
C GLY A 416 9.39 22.49 -18.00
N VAL A 417 10.09 21.36 -17.99
CA VAL A 417 10.01 20.35 -16.93
C VAL A 417 10.31 20.94 -15.56
N GLN A 418 11.43 21.65 -15.42
CA GLN A 418 11.83 22.25 -14.15
C GLN A 418 10.79 23.25 -13.64
N ALA A 419 10.26 24.12 -14.52
CA ALA A 419 9.25 25.10 -14.15
C ALA A 419 7.95 24.43 -13.67
N ALA A 420 7.53 23.34 -14.33
CA ALA A 420 6.35 22.58 -13.94
C ALA A 420 6.53 21.89 -12.57
N PHE A 421 7.70 21.36 -12.29
CA PHE A 421 8.02 20.78 -10.98
C PHE A 421 8.15 21.85 -9.88
N MET A 422 8.76 23.00 -10.14
CA MET A 422 8.83 24.11 -9.19
C MET A 422 7.44 24.68 -8.85
N ASP A 423 6.54 24.75 -9.85
CA ASP A 423 5.14 25.14 -9.62
C ASP A 423 4.41 24.09 -8.74
N LEU A 424 4.65 22.80 -8.99
CA LEU A 424 4.11 21.74 -8.14
C LEU A 424 4.63 21.86 -6.69
N ASP A 425 5.93 22.07 -6.49
CA ASP A 425 6.54 22.29 -5.17
C ASP A 425 5.83 23.45 -4.44
N THR A 426 5.61 24.55 -5.13
CA THR A 426 4.94 25.75 -4.57
C THR A 426 3.50 25.44 -4.14
N ARG A 427 2.75 24.74 -4.99
CA ARG A 427 1.34 24.39 -4.69
C ARG A 427 1.21 23.36 -3.56
N LEU A 428 2.08 22.33 -3.54
CA LEU A 428 2.09 21.34 -2.47
C LEU A 428 2.52 21.96 -1.14
N GLN A 429 3.54 22.81 -1.16
CA GLN A 429 3.99 23.54 0.03
C GLN A 429 2.90 24.46 0.56
N GLY A 430 2.20 25.20 -0.30
CA GLY A 430 1.07 26.04 0.08
C GLY A 430 -0.11 25.24 0.65
N ALA A 431 -0.39 24.04 0.09
CA ALA A 431 -1.44 23.16 0.60
C ALA A 431 -1.08 22.62 2.00
N LEU A 432 0.19 22.25 2.24
CA LEU A 432 0.66 21.83 3.55
C LEU A 432 0.57 22.97 4.58
N GLU A 433 1.03 24.17 4.23
CA GLU A 433 0.97 25.37 5.07
C GLU A 433 -0.48 25.72 5.44
N GLN A 434 -1.39 25.62 4.48
CA GLN A 434 -2.81 25.84 4.71
C GLN A 434 -3.41 24.77 5.63
N GLY A 435 -3.07 23.50 5.45
CA GLY A 435 -3.52 22.41 6.33
C GLY A 435 -3.06 22.61 7.78
N VAL A 436 -1.78 22.96 7.98
CA VAL A 436 -1.25 23.28 9.30
C VAL A 436 -2.00 24.47 9.93
N LYS A 437 -2.21 25.54 9.17
CA LYS A 437 -2.94 26.72 9.65
C LYS A 437 -4.39 26.39 10.04
N GLN A 438 -5.07 25.56 9.26
CA GLN A 438 -6.44 25.13 9.58
C GLN A 438 -6.50 24.29 10.85
N ALA A 439 -5.57 23.35 11.03
CA ALA A 439 -5.47 22.57 12.26
C ALA A 439 -5.18 23.45 13.49
N GLN A 440 -4.30 24.46 13.36
CA GLN A 440 -4.05 25.45 14.42
C GLN A 440 -5.31 26.25 14.77
N GLN A 441 -6.12 26.66 13.78
CA GLN A 441 -7.38 27.36 14.00
C GLN A 441 -8.42 26.49 14.74
N GLN A 442 -8.32 25.18 14.60
CA GLN A 442 -9.15 24.20 15.33
C GLN A 442 -8.60 23.90 16.73
N GLY A 443 -7.52 24.57 17.15
CA GLY A 443 -6.94 24.43 18.48
C GLY A 443 -5.83 23.37 18.60
N HIS A 444 -5.43 22.74 17.50
CA HIS A 444 -4.35 21.74 17.50
C HIS A 444 -2.97 22.41 17.52
N LYS A 445 -2.08 21.92 18.39
CA LYS A 445 -0.71 22.41 18.51
C LYS A 445 0.17 21.71 17.46
N VAL A 446 0.18 22.22 16.25
CA VAL A 446 0.94 21.70 15.11
C VAL A 446 1.76 22.82 14.48
N SER A 447 2.87 22.46 13.82
CA SER A 447 3.70 23.43 13.08
C SER A 447 4.38 22.78 11.87
N LEU A 448 4.91 23.59 10.96
CA LEU A 448 5.72 23.11 9.86
C LEU A 448 7.06 22.49 10.34
N ASP A 449 7.54 22.86 11.53
CA ASP A 449 8.74 22.30 12.13
C ASP A 449 8.58 20.81 12.48
N ASP A 450 7.35 20.34 12.63
CA ASP A 450 7.07 18.93 12.85
C ASP A 450 7.52 18.06 11.65
N TYR A 451 7.64 18.65 10.47
CA TYR A 451 8.12 18.02 9.24
C TYR A 451 9.64 18.13 9.02
N VAL A 452 10.40 18.75 9.94
CA VAL A 452 11.82 19.05 9.74
C VAL A 452 12.72 18.21 10.63
N PHE A 453 13.49 17.29 10.04
CA PHE A 453 14.41 16.37 10.71
C PHE A 453 15.84 16.54 10.16
N PRO A 454 16.53 17.64 10.50
CA PRO A 454 17.77 18.05 9.82
C PRO A 454 18.94 17.07 10.04
N GLY A 455 18.90 16.27 11.11
CA GLY A 455 19.89 15.23 11.39
C GLY A 455 19.58 13.85 10.79
N TRP A 456 18.56 13.75 9.96
CA TRP A 456 18.21 12.46 9.35
C TRP A 456 19.20 12.04 8.27
N ASP A 457 19.89 10.92 8.53
CA ASP A 457 20.72 10.22 7.54
C ASP A 457 19.82 9.23 6.77
N ILE A 458 19.52 9.57 5.51
CA ILE A 458 18.63 8.78 4.65
C ILE A 458 19.16 7.37 4.32
N THR A 459 20.42 7.09 4.63
CA THR A 459 21.04 5.77 4.40
C THR A 459 20.95 4.86 5.61
N LYS A 460 20.39 5.33 6.72
CA LYS A 460 20.28 4.59 7.99
C LYS A 460 18.85 4.57 8.52
N PRO A 461 18.47 3.50 9.24
CA PRO A 461 17.21 3.47 9.96
C PRO A 461 17.09 4.64 10.93
N TYR A 462 15.99 5.37 10.85
CA TYR A 462 15.66 6.39 11.83
C TYR A 462 15.24 5.75 13.16
N ARG A 463 15.69 6.29 14.28
CA ARG A 463 15.28 5.83 15.61
C ARG A 463 14.09 6.65 16.09
N TRP A 464 12.94 5.99 16.16
CA TRP A 464 11.74 6.63 16.70
C TRP A 464 11.81 6.78 18.22
N SER A 465 11.43 7.96 18.73
CA SER A 465 11.15 8.21 20.14
C SER A 465 9.65 8.19 20.36
N ILE A 466 9.07 6.99 20.41
CA ILE A 466 7.64 6.77 20.61
C ILE A 466 7.48 6.06 21.94
N PRO A 467 6.52 6.47 22.80
CA PRO A 467 6.18 5.70 23.99
C PRO A 467 5.78 4.27 23.57
N GLU A 468 6.42 3.26 24.17
CA GLU A 468 5.92 1.90 24.07
C GLU A 468 4.66 1.82 24.95
N TYR A 469 3.51 1.65 24.31
CA TYR A 469 2.27 1.40 25.03
C TYR A 469 2.25 -0.03 25.52
N PRO A 470 2.15 -0.25 26.84
CA PRO A 470 2.24 -1.57 27.48
C PRO A 470 1.10 -2.51 27.09
#